data_1145d9b524f13c546f54dfc3bd11cb10
#
_entry.id   1145d9b524f13c546f54dfc3bd11cb10
#
_cell.length_a   1.000
_cell.length_b   1.000
_cell.length_c   1.000
_cell.angle_alpha   90.00
_cell.angle_beta   90.00
_cell.angle_gamma   90.00
#
_symmetry.space_group_name_H-M   'P 1'
#
loop_
_entity.id
_entity.type
_entity.pdbx_description
1 polymer ?
#
loop_
_entity_poly.entity_id
_entity_poly.type
_entity_poly.pdbx_seq_one_letter_code
_entity_poly.pdbx_strand_id
1 'polypeptide(L)'
;MPKLLISLLKSVAYGLAIAMLWLFFFSQNPGIKLNFWQQKEQLPAPVSYSKAVRAAAPAVVNVYTKSTTQDPRSYQSRTIERQELGSGVIMNAQGYVLTNYHVVYGADQISVALQDGRVFDAVLIGQDQLTDLAVLYVEADNLPVIPQDASLEPQVGDVVLAIGNPFNLGQAITQGVISATGRAGLSPANGYADFMQMDAAINAGNSGGALINSNGVLVGINTAAFQRQRNQDIQGIFFAVPYRLASNVLQKLIQHGRVIRGYLGVSGDPVVNPAGDLMISTAQTLFGVKISAIEPLSPAAIAGLEVGDILQQINGETLTSVHHALDLIAETPPDTTLQMSVERDGKTLTIPVVIRELN
;
A
#
# COMPACT_ATOMS: atom_id res chain seq x y z
N MET A 1 -3.18 -75.02 -57.02
CA MET A 1 -3.30 -74.15 -55.81
C MET A 1 -1.93 -73.78 -55.21
N PRO A 2 -0.84 -74.52 -55.16
CA PRO A 2 0.39 -74.08 -54.46
C PRO A 2 1.15 -72.95 -55.11
N LYS A 3 1.08 -72.78 -56.44
CA LYS A 3 1.82 -71.72 -57.14
C LYS A 3 1.26 -70.28 -56.85
N LEU A 4 -0.06 -70.11 -56.63
CA LEU A 4 -0.69 -68.85 -56.33
C LEU A 4 -0.37 -68.40 -54.88
N LEU A 5 -0.30 -69.39 -53.94
CA LEU A 5 0.03 -69.05 -52.54
C LEU A 5 1.52 -68.62 -52.40
N ILE A 6 2.42 -69.25 -53.19
CA ILE A 6 3.83 -68.87 -53.22
C ILE A 6 4.05 -67.49 -53.82
N SER A 7 3.25 -67.12 -54.88
CA SER A 7 3.29 -65.76 -55.43
C SER A 7 2.83 -64.70 -54.48
N LEU A 8 1.75 -64.95 -53.75
CA LEU A 8 1.22 -64.07 -52.71
C LEU A 8 2.19 -63.83 -51.55
N LEU A 9 2.83 -64.97 -51.09
CA LEU A 9 3.84 -64.85 -50.03
C LEU A 9 5.08 -64.05 -50.46
N LYS A 10 5.53 -64.22 -51.73
CA LYS A 10 6.63 -63.39 -52.29
C LYS A 10 6.28 -61.93 -52.35
N SER A 11 5.06 -61.52 -52.78
CA SER A 11 4.65 -60.16 -52.86
C SER A 11 4.56 -59.46 -51.46
N VAL A 12 4.07 -60.20 -50.44
CA VAL A 12 4.06 -59.73 -49.06
C VAL A 12 5.48 -59.62 -48.49
N ALA A 13 6.39 -60.56 -48.78
CA ALA A 13 7.78 -60.48 -48.36
C ALA A 13 8.53 -59.30 -49.00
N TYR A 14 8.29 -59.00 -50.27
CA TYR A 14 8.87 -57.86 -50.96
C TYR A 14 8.28 -56.50 -50.37
N GLY A 15 7.00 -56.47 -50.08
CA GLY A 15 6.37 -55.31 -49.46
C GLY A 15 6.94 -55.02 -48.07
N LEU A 16 7.11 -56.07 -47.25
CA LEU A 16 7.75 -55.95 -45.91
C LEU A 16 9.24 -55.53 -46.00
N ALA A 17 9.99 -56.08 -46.98
CA ALA A 17 11.38 -55.67 -47.19
C ALA A 17 11.53 -54.22 -47.62
N ILE A 18 10.66 -53.75 -48.50
CA ILE A 18 10.62 -52.34 -48.91
C ILE A 18 10.21 -51.44 -47.70
N ALA A 19 9.22 -51.84 -46.91
CA ALA A 19 8.82 -51.12 -45.74
C ALA A 19 9.93 -51.05 -44.66
N MET A 20 10.68 -52.13 -44.43
CA MET A 20 11.84 -52.11 -43.55
C MET A 20 12.99 -51.26 -44.05
N LEU A 21 13.29 -51.33 -45.35
CA LEU A 21 14.29 -50.45 -45.97
C LEU A 21 13.88 -48.96 -45.87
N TRP A 22 12.61 -48.67 -46.08
CA TRP A 22 12.07 -47.31 -45.94
C TRP A 22 12.14 -46.81 -44.48
N LEU A 23 11.77 -47.65 -43.52
CA LEU A 23 11.92 -47.36 -42.09
C LEU A 23 13.40 -47.18 -41.68
N PHE A 24 14.33 -48.03 -42.21
CA PHE A 24 15.75 -47.89 -41.94
C PHE A 24 16.35 -46.59 -42.52
N PHE A 25 16.01 -46.24 -43.73
CA PHE A 25 16.46 -44.98 -44.34
C PHE A 25 15.86 -43.75 -43.66
N PHE A 26 14.59 -43.80 -43.24
CA PHE A 26 13.95 -42.69 -42.52
C PHE A 26 14.39 -42.61 -41.07
N SER A 27 14.78 -43.72 -40.42
CA SER A 27 15.29 -43.68 -39.03
C SER A 27 16.69 -43.06 -38.93
N GLN A 28 17.46 -43.01 -40.04
CA GLN A 28 18.79 -42.39 -40.06
C GLN A 28 18.77 -40.88 -40.41
N ASN A 29 17.63 -40.32 -40.77
CA ASN A 29 17.49 -38.89 -40.99
C ASN A 29 16.90 -38.21 -39.74
N PRO A 30 17.73 -37.53 -38.87
CA PRO A 30 17.25 -36.92 -37.63
C PRO A 30 16.30 -35.72 -37.84
N GLY A 31 15.98 -35.39 -39.09
CA GLY A 31 15.13 -34.25 -39.46
C GLY A 31 13.63 -34.53 -39.60
N ILE A 32 13.19 -35.78 -39.70
CA ILE A 32 11.76 -36.13 -39.85
C ILE A 32 11.28 -36.88 -38.61
N LYS A 33 11.09 -36.16 -37.52
CA LYS A 33 10.28 -36.65 -36.40
C LYS A 33 8.82 -36.57 -36.85
N LEU A 34 8.25 -37.71 -37.29
CA LEU A 34 6.80 -37.87 -37.36
C LEU A 34 6.26 -37.91 -35.92
N ASN A 35 6.04 -36.75 -35.31
CA ASN A 35 5.32 -36.61 -34.05
C ASN A 35 3.85 -36.95 -34.31
N PHE A 36 3.49 -38.25 -34.42
CA PHE A 36 2.10 -38.70 -34.45
C PHE A 36 1.37 -38.53 -33.12
N TRP A 37 2.07 -38.17 -32.06
CA TRP A 37 1.48 -37.67 -30.83
C TRP A 37 1.56 -36.18 -30.90
N GLN A 38 0.46 -35.54 -31.23
CA GLN A 38 0.27 -34.11 -31.00
C GLN A 38 0.70 -33.86 -29.54
N GLN A 39 1.86 -33.27 -29.38
CA GLN A 39 2.14 -32.56 -28.13
C GLN A 39 0.94 -31.64 -27.96
N LYS A 40 0.00 -31.97 -27.03
CA LYS A 40 -0.99 -30.99 -26.60
C LYS A 40 -0.20 -29.72 -26.34
N GLU A 41 -0.33 -28.72 -27.20
CA GLU A 41 0.12 -27.38 -26.89
C GLU A 41 -0.44 -27.14 -25.49
N GLN A 42 0.41 -27.19 -24.48
CA GLN A 42 0.02 -26.76 -23.16
C GLN A 42 -0.27 -25.29 -23.33
N LEU A 43 -1.54 -24.96 -23.44
CA LEU A 43 -1.98 -23.58 -23.37
C LEU A 43 -1.23 -22.95 -22.20
N PRO A 44 -0.62 -21.77 -22.41
CA PRO A 44 0.08 -21.10 -21.33
C PRO A 44 -0.86 -21.06 -20.11
N ALA A 45 -0.33 -21.44 -18.96
CA ALA A 45 -1.13 -21.43 -17.74
C ALA A 45 -1.79 -20.05 -17.59
N PRO A 46 -3.07 -19.99 -17.24
CA PRO A 46 -3.75 -18.70 -17.07
C PRO A 46 -3.00 -17.87 -16.02
N VAL A 47 -2.90 -16.56 -16.25
CA VAL A 47 -2.33 -15.64 -15.27
C VAL A 47 -3.16 -15.76 -13.99
N SER A 48 -2.53 -16.15 -12.89
CA SER A 48 -3.21 -16.38 -11.62
C SER A 48 -2.38 -15.86 -10.46
N TYR A 49 -3.00 -15.06 -9.61
CA TYR A 49 -2.41 -14.53 -8.38
C TYR A 49 -2.66 -15.42 -7.16
N SER A 50 -3.19 -16.63 -7.36
CA SER A 50 -3.55 -17.54 -6.25
C SER A 50 -2.37 -17.88 -5.34
N LYS A 51 -1.12 -17.88 -5.86
CA LYS A 51 0.09 -18.08 -5.07
C LYS A 51 0.35 -16.89 -4.14
N ALA A 52 0.24 -15.66 -4.66
CA ALA A 52 0.38 -14.43 -3.90
C ALA A 52 -0.67 -14.34 -2.78
N VAL A 53 -1.94 -14.62 -3.14
CA VAL A 53 -3.06 -14.64 -2.18
C VAL A 53 -2.83 -15.68 -1.07
N ARG A 54 -2.44 -16.92 -1.41
CA ARG A 54 -2.17 -17.97 -0.39
C ARG A 54 -1.05 -17.60 0.56
N ALA A 55 -0.07 -16.81 0.12
CA ALA A 55 1.04 -16.36 0.97
C ALA A 55 0.61 -15.26 1.95
N ALA A 56 -0.24 -14.34 1.53
CA ALA A 56 -0.58 -13.14 2.28
C ALA A 56 -1.92 -13.23 3.04
N ALA A 57 -2.92 -13.88 2.46
CA ALA A 57 -4.29 -13.90 2.97
C ALA A 57 -4.44 -14.42 4.42
N PRO A 58 -3.67 -15.43 4.87
CA PRO A 58 -3.77 -15.89 6.26
C PRO A 58 -3.42 -14.80 7.28
N ALA A 59 -2.55 -13.85 6.94
CA ALA A 59 -2.13 -12.75 7.81
C ALA A 59 -3.12 -11.58 7.85
N VAL A 60 -4.14 -11.58 6.98
CA VAL A 60 -5.21 -10.57 7.00
C VAL A 60 -6.36 -11.06 7.87
N VAL A 61 -6.67 -10.30 8.91
CA VAL A 61 -7.64 -10.64 9.95
C VAL A 61 -8.86 -9.73 9.90
N ASN A 62 -9.94 -10.16 10.56
CA ASN A 62 -11.10 -9.32 10.80
C ASN A 62 -10.93 -8.58 12.11
N VAL A 63 -11.25 -7.29 12.13
CA VAL A 63 -11.27 -6.46 13.33
C VAL A 63 -12.72 -6.09 13.64
N TYR A 64 -13.21 -6.56 14.78
CA TYR A 64 -14.54 -6.24 15.30
C TYR A 64 -14.40 -5.26 16.43
N THR A 65 -15.16 -4.17 16.39
CA THR A 65 -15.18 -3.18 17.45
C THR A 65 -16.59 -3.02 18.00
N LYS A 66 -16.69 -2.78 19.30
CA LYS A 66 -17.93 -2.44 19.98
C LYS A 66 -17.74 -1.11 20.68
N SER A 67 -18.68 -0.21 20.51
CA SER A 67 -18.77 1.05 21.22
C SER A 67 -20.14 1.25 21.83
N THR A 68 -20.18 1.86 22.99
CA THR A 68 -21.40 2.11 23.76
C THR A 68 -21.64 3.61 23.80
N THR A 69 -22.70 4.07 23.17
CA THR A 69 -23.05 5.49 23.16
C THR A 69 -24.39 5.70 23.83
N GLN A 70 -24.52 6.73 24.67
CA GLN A 70 -25.82 7.14 25.22
C GLN A 70 -26.62 7.86 24.13
N ASP A 71 -27.88 7.47 23.96
CA ASP A 71 -28.78 8.15 23.01
C ASP A 71 -29.11 9.56 23.53
N PRO A 72 -28.60 10.63 22.90
CA PRO A 72 -28.86 12.00 23.33
C PRO A 72 -30.32 12.43 23.19
N ARG A 73 -31.13 11.63 22.51
CA ARG A 73 -32.58 11.90 22.29
C ARG A 73 -33.46 11.14 23.29
N SER A 74 -32.89 10.26 24.11
CA SER A 74 -33.65 9.48 25.07
C SER A 74 -33.61 10.11 26.46
N TYR A 75 -34.76 10.51 26.98
CA TYR A 75 -34.94 10.98 28.37
C TYR A 75 -34.63 9.88 29.41
N GLN A 76 -34.48 8.62 28.97
CA GLN A 76 -34.25 7.46 29.83
C GLN A 76 -32.86 6.83 29.71
N SER A 77 -31.84 7.60 29.31
CA SER A 77 -30.43 7.14 29.17
C SER A 77 -30.31 5.77 28.47
N ARG A 78 -31.00 5.64 27.33
CA ARG A 78 -30.91 4.39 26.54
C ARG A 78 -29.52 4.26 25.94
N THR A 79 -28.84 3.18 26.27
CA THR A 79 -27.54 2.83 25.72
C THR A 79 -27.73 2.19 24.34
N ILE A 80 -27.02 2.72 23.33
CA ILE A 80 -26.97 2.13 21.98
C ILE A 80 -25.61 1.45 21.85
N GLU A 81 -25.62 0.15 21.62
CA GLU A 81 -24.43 -0.60 21.23
C GLU A 81 -24.23 -0.47 19.72
N ARG A 82 -23.06 -0.03 19.32
CA ARG A 82 -22.65 0.05 17.91
C ARG A 82 -21.52 -0.95 17.68
N GLN A 83 -21.67 -1.74 16.65
CA GLN A 83 -20.61 -2.64 16.18
C GLN A 83 -20.11 -2.14 14.83
N GLU A 84 -18.78 -2.05 14.71
CA GLU A 84 -18.14 -1.75 13.43
C GLU A 84 -17.22 -2.92 13.04
N LEU A 85 -16.97 -3.01 11.74
CA LEU A 85 -16.15 -4.05 11.13
C LEU A 85 -15.07 -3.41 10.27
N GLY A 86 -13.87 -3.90 10.42
CA GLY A 86 -12.75 -3.62 9.56
C GLY A 86 -11.88 -4.85 9.35
N SER A 87 -10.75 -4.65 8.74
CA SER A 87 -9.69 -5.63 8.57
C SER A 87 -8.43 -5.18 9.32
N GLY A 88 -7.50 -6.11 9.52
CA GLY A 88 -6.17 -5.84 10.05
C GLY A 88 -5.14 -6.73 9.40
N VAL A 89 -3.87 -6.40 9.56
CA VAL A 89 -2.74 -7.16 9.03
C VAL A 89 -1.80 -7.53 10.18
N ILE A 90 -1.53 -8.83 10.36
CA ILE A 90 -0.56 -9.31 11.35
C ILE A 90 0.85 -8.99 10.82
N MET A 91 1.51 -8.05 11.47
CA MET A 91 2.79 -7.51 11.03
C MET A 91 4.00 -8.31 11.53
N ASN A 92 3.86 -9.01 12.66
CA ASN A 92 4.94 -9.83 13.21
C ASN A 92 4.41 -10.97 14.10
N ALA A 93 5.31 -11.89 14.46
CA ALA A 93 4.99 -13.05 15.29
C ALA A 93 4.73 -12.70 16.78
N GLN A 94 5.06 -11.46 17.20
CA GLN A 94 4.81 -10.97 18.55
C GLN A 94 3.35 -10.63 18.79
N GLY A 95 2.51 -10.55 17.73
CA GLY A 95 1.09 -10.29 17.86
C GLY A 95 0.67 -8.85 17.56
N TYR A 96 1.54 -8.04 16.96
CA TYR A 96 1.14 -6.70 16.52
C TYR A 96 0.36 -6.76 15.20
N VAL A 97 -0.84 -6.18 15.23
CA VAL A 97 -1.76 -6.08 14.11
C VAL A 97 -1.94 -4.62 13.73
N LEU A 98 -1.70 -4.30 12.46
CA LEU A 98 -1.91 -2.97 11.91
C LEU A 98 -3.31 -2.89 11.30
N THR A 99 -4.03 -1.81 11.61
CA THR A 99 -5.38 -1.52 11.08
C THR A 99 -5.53 -0.02 10.86
N ASN A 100 -6.72 0.45 10.44
CA ASN A 100 -6.98 1.88 10.34
C ASN A 100 -7.46 2.47 11.68
N TYR A 101 -7.11 3.75 11.89
CA TYR A 101 -7.59 4.54 13.03
C TYR A 101 -9.11 4.60 13.09
N HIS A 102 -9.76 4.91 11.94
CA HIS A 102 -11.22 5.03 11.90
C HIS A 102 -11.97 3.72 12.21
N VAL A 103 -11.31 2.56 12.11
CA VAL A 103 -11.89 1.25 12.47
C VAL A 103 -11.98 1.09 13.97
N VAL A 104 -11.01 1.62 14.72
CA VAL A 104 -10.91 1.43 16.18
C VAL A 104 -11.31 2.68 16.98
N TYR A 105 -11.62 3.78 16.30
CA TYR A 105 -11.95 5.04 16.95
C TYR A 105 -13.19 4.93 17.84
N GLY A 106 -13.02 5.26 19.12
CA GLY A 106 -14.12 5.23 20.11
C GLY A 106 -14.59 3.82 20.48
N ALA A 107 -13.81 2.79 20.17
CA ALA A 107 -14.14 1.41 20.54
C ALA A 107 -13.89 1.17 22.03
N ASP A 108 -14.88 0.59 22.76
CA ASP A 108 -14.73 0.13 24.14
C ASP A 108 -14.11 -1.27 24.19
N GLN A 109 -14.39 -2.09 23.16
CA GLN A 109 -13.86 -3.45 23.00
C GLN A 109 -13.44 -3.71 21.59
N ILE A 110 -12.30 -4.37 21.42
CA ILE A 110 -11.74 -4.75 20.13
C ILE A 110 -11.43 -6.24 20.14
N SER A 111 -11.87 -6.96 19.11
CA SER A 111 -11.54 -8.37 18.93
C SER A 111 -11.00 -8.59 17.52
N VAL A 112 -10.02 -9.49 17.40
CA VAL A 112 -9.38 -9.87 16.15
C VAL A 112 -9.69 -11.34 15.87
N ALA A 113 -10.27 -11.62 14.70
CA ALA A 113 -10.56 -12.97 14.24
C ALA A 113 -9.67 -13.35 13.06
N LEU A 114 -8.97 -14.47 13.18
CA LEU A 114 -8.09 -15.03 12.16
C LEU A 114 -8.91 -15.85 11.14
N GLN A 115 -8.31 -16.12 9.99
CA GLN A 115 -8.96 -16.93 8.93
C GLN A 115 -9.12 -18.41 9.31
N ASP A 116 -8.37 -18.91 10.29
CA ASP A 116 -8.47 -20.27 10.83
C ASP A 116 -9.56 -20.44 11.90
N GLY A 117 -10.30 -19.35 12.20
CA GLY A 117 -11.41 -19.35 13.16
C GLY A 117 -11.02 -18.99 14.60
N ARG A 118 -9.74 -18.77 14.90
CA ARG A 118 -9.31 -18.27 16.21
C ARG A 118 -9.75 -16.81 16.39
N VAL A 119 -10.22 -16.47 17.60
CA VAL A 119 -10.63 -15.11 17.96
C VAL A 119 -9.92 -14.70 19.23
N PHE A 120 -9.39 -13.49 19.25
CA PHE A 120 -8.62 -12.93 20.38
C PHE A 120 -9.16 -11.55 20.74
N ASP A 121 -9.16 -11.25 22.03
CA ASP A 121 -9.29 -9.86 22.48
C ASP A 121 -8.02 -9.10 22.11
N ALA A 122 -8.18 -7.87 21.65
CA ALA A 122 -7.07 -7.04 21.21
C ALA A 122 -6.97 -5.76 22.05
N VAL A 123 -5.74 -5.39 22.36
CA VAL A 123 -5.42 -4.15 23.06
C VAL A 123 -4.95 -3.10 22.07
N LEU A 124 -5.50 -1.89 22.13
CA LEU A 124 -5.02 -0.76 21.36
C LEU A 124 -3.69 -0.27 21.95
N ILE A 125 -2.60 -0.40 21.20
CA ILE A 125 -1.26 0.06 21.61
C ILE A 125 -1.09 1.55 21.33
N GLY A 126 -1.60 2.01 20.19
CA GLY A 126 -1.56 3.41 19.81
C GLY A 126 -2.22 3.65 18.47
N GLN A 127 -2.44 4.91 18.16
CA GLN A 127 -3.13 5.33 16.96
C GLN A 127 -2.57 6.63 16.41
N ASP A 128 -2.72 6.82 15.11
CA ASP A 128 -2.31 8.02 14.40
C ASP A 128 -3.41 8.46 13.42
N GLN A 129 -4.07 9.54 13.76
CA GLN A 129 -5.16 10.08 12.96
C GLN A 129 -4.70 10.63 11.61
N LEU A 130 -3.47 11.15 11.53
CA LEU A 130 -2.95 11.77 10.29
C LEU A 130 -2.76 10.73 9.17
N THR A 131 -2.26 9.56 9.51
CA THR A 131 -2.07 8.46 8.55
C THR A 131 -3.25 7.49 8.52
N ASP A 132 -4.27 7.70 9.36
CA ASP A 132 -5.39 6.77 9.53
C ASP A 132 -4.92 5.37 9.91
N LEU A 133 -3.92 5.25 10.79
CA LEU A 133 -3.38 3.96 11.25
C LEU A 133 -3.58 3.76 12.76
N ALA A 134 -3.73 2.51 13.15
CA ALA A 134 -3.74 2.08 14.55
C ALA A 134 -3.04 0.73 14.69
N VAL A 135 -2.42 0.51 15.83
CA VAL A 135 -1.73 -0.73 16.19
C VAL A 135 -2.47 -1.42 17.31
N LEU A 136 -2.84 -2.65 17.08
CA LEU A 136 -3.43 -3.56 18.04
C LEU A 136 -2.39 -4.61 18.46
N TYR A 137 -2.55 -5.13 19.66
CA TYR A 137 -1.79 -6.26 20.17
C TYR A 137 -2.74 -7.39 20.52
N VAL A 138 -2.41 -8.60 20.09
CA VAL A 138 -3.07 -9.85 20.47
C VAL A 138 -2.06 -10.80 21.08
N GLU A 139 -2.41 -11.44 22.19
CA GLU A 139 -1.58 -12.47 22.82
C GLU A 139 -1.95 -13.82 22.21
N ALA A 140 -1.11 -14.30 21.28
CA ALA A 140 -1.37 -15.55 20.57
C ALA A 140 -0.09 -16.13 19.97
N ASP A 141 -0.03 -17.47 19.95
CA ASP A 141 1.04 -18.22 19.32
C ASP A 141 0.71 -18.59 17.88
N ASN A 142 1.77 -18.91 17.10
CA ASN A 142 1.67 -19.39 15.71
C ASN A 142 0.82 -18.47 14.82
N LEU A 143 1.08 -17.18 14.91
CA LEU A 143 0.42 -16.20 14.08
C LEU A 143 1.00 -16.20 12.65
N PRO A 144 0.15 -16.21 11.61
CA PRO A 144 0.61 -15.99 10.25
C PRO A 144 1.06 -14.54 10.07
N VAL A 145 2.29 -14.33 9.59
CA VAL A 145 2.86 -13.00 9.36
C VAL A 145 2.80 -12.66 7.88
N ILE A 146 2.41 -11.42 7.56
CA ILE A 146 2.38 -10.93 6.18
C ILE A 146 3.81 -10.89 5.60
N PRO A 147 4.04 -11.34 4.35
CA PRO A 147 5.33 -11.14 3.69
C PRO A 147 5.63 -9.66 3.49
N GLN A 148 6.82 -9.22 3.90
CA GLN A 148 7.26 -7.82 3.89
C GLN A 148 8.63 -7.70 3.25
N ASP A 149 8.85 -6.59 2.52
CA ASP A 149 10.15 -6.21 1.97
C ASP A 149 10.31 -4.69 2.04
N ALA A 150 11.20 -4.23 2.90
CA ALA A 150 11.45 -2.80 3.12
C ALA A 150 12.15 -2.11 1.93
N SER A 151 12.76 -2.88 1.03
CA SER A 151 13.43 -2.35 -0.18
C SER A 151 12.48 -2.13 -1.35
N LEU A 152 11.23 -2.59 -1.23
CA LEU A 152 10.24 -2.52 -2.29
C LEU A 152 9.68 -1.10 -2.41
N GLU A 153 9.84 -0.51 -3.58
CA GLU A 153 9.24 0.79 -3.95
C GLU A 153 8.16 0.57 -5.03
N PRO A 154 6.88 0.57 -4.63
CA PRO A 154 5.78 0.41 -5.57
C PRO A 154 5.71 1.56 -6.57
N GLN A 155 5.46 1.25 -7.86
CA GLN A 155 5.41 2.22 -8.93
C GLN A 155 4.03 2.29 -9.58
N VAL A 156 3.74 3.42 -10.22
CA VAL A 156 2.52 3.58 -11.02
C VAL A 156 2.50 2.55 -12.14
N GLY A 157 1.38 1.83 -12.25
CA GLY A 157 1.20 0.71 -13.19
C GLY A 157 1.44 -0.67 -12.58
N ASP A 158 2.00 -0.79 -11.38
CA ASP A 158 2.16 -2.07 -10.71
C ASP A 158 0.79 -2.69 -10.39
N VAL A 159 0.66 -3.99 -10.66
CA VAL A 159 -0.54 -4.76 -10.28
C VAL A 159 -0.57 -4.96 -8.78
N VAL A 160 -1.71 -4.65 -8.18
CA VAL A 160 -1.96 -4.82 -6.75
C VAL A 160 -3.24 -5.59 -6.48
N LEU A 161 -3.25 -6.28 -5.34
CA LEU A 161 -4.39 -7.03 -4.83
C LEU A 161 -4.74 -6.50 -3.44
N ALA A 162 -5.96 -6.00 -3.28
CA ALA A 162 -6.48 -5.60 -1.99
C ALA A 162 -7.19 -6.78 -1.33
N ILE A 163 -6.80 -7.10 -0.10
CA ILE A 163 -7.32 -8.21 0.70
C ILE A 163 -8.01 -7.64 1.94
N GLY A 164 -9.22 -8.07 2.21
CA GLY A 164 -9.99 -7.69 3.40
C GLY A 164 -11.27 -8.52 3.53
N ASN A 165 -12.15 -8.14 4.46
CA ASN A 165 -13.43 -8.82 4.66
C ASN A 165 -14.61 -7.84 4.49
N PRO A 166 -15.02 -7.56 3.24
CA PRO A 166 -16.10 -6.63 2.99
C PRO A 166 -17.43 -7.20 3.53
N PHE A 167 -18.17 -6.37 4.26
CA PHE A 167 -19.51 -6.68 4.76
C PHE A 167 -19.62 -7.96 5.63
N ASN A 168 -18.51 -8.45 6.19
CA ASN A 168 -18.45 -9.72 6.95
C ASN A 168 -18.94 -10.96 6.16
N LEU A 169 -18.78 -10.94 4.84
CA LEU A 169 -19.18 -12.05 3.97
C LEU A 169 -18.07 -13.07 3.75
N GLY A 170 -16.95 -12.93 4.46
CA GLY A 170 -15.72 -13.67 4.27
C GLY A 170 -14.67 -12.86 3.56
N GLN A 171 -13.43 -13.37 3.57
CA GLN A 171 -12.30 -12.70 2.94
C GLN A 171 -12.51 -12.56 1.43
N ALA A 172 -12.33 -11.36 0.90
CA ALA A 172 -12.42 -11.05 -0.51
C ALA A 172 -11.14 -10.40 -1.02
N ILE A 173 -10.84 -10.65 -2.28
CA ILE A 173 -9.70 -10.10 -2.98
C ILE A 173 -10.18 -9.30 -4.18
N THR A 174 -9.75 -8.06 -4.29
CA THR A 174 -9.96 -7.22 -5.48
C THR A 174 -8.63 -6.93 -6.14
N GLN A 175 -8.60 -6.81 -7.45
CA GLN A 175 -7.41 -6.52 -8.25
C GLN A 175 -7.51 -5.13 -8.84
N GLY A 176 -6.37 -4.47 -8.95
CA GLY A 176 -6.22 -3.21 -9.67
C GLY A 176 -4.75 -2.91 -9.95
N VAL A 177 -4.47 -1.64 -10.26
CA VAL A 177 -3.12 -1.11 -10.43
C VAL A 177 -2.91 0.13 -9.57
N ILE A 178 -1.67 0.43 -9.25
CA ILE A 178 -1.30 1.71 -8.65
C ILE A 178 -1.52 2.80 -9.71
N SER A 179 -2.46 3.69 -9.47
CA SER A 179 -2.81 4.77 -10.40
C SER A 179 -1.96 6.03 -10.18
N ALA A 180 -1.54 6.28 -8.93
CA ALA A 180 -0.64 7.39 -8.57
C ALA A 180 -0.01 7.13 -7.19
N THR A 181 1.15 7.72 -6.96
CA THR A 181 1.83 7.82 -5.67
C THR A 181 1.96 9.29 -5.26
N GLY A 182 2.32 9.58 -4.01
CA GLY A 182 2.53 10.96 -3.57
C GLY A 182 1.25 11.80 -3.46
N ARG A 183 0.09 11.20 -3.15
CA ARG A 183 -1.17 11.93 -3.00
C ARG A 183 -1.27 12.56 -1.62
N ALA A 184 -0.84 13.83 -1.53
CA ALA A 184 -0.96 14.67 -0.34
C ALA A 184 -2.30 15.36 -0.21
N GLY A 185 -2.57 15.89 1.00
CA GLY A 185 -3.75 16.71 1.25
C GLY A 185 -5.06 15.93 1.33
N LEU A 186 -4.98 14.61 1.38
CA LEU A 186 -6.15 13.74 1.49
C LEU A 186 -6.49 13.39 2.95
N SER A 187 -5.60 13.70 3.90
CA SER A 187 -5.87 13.48 5.32
C SER A 187 -6.86 14.52 5.87
N PRO A 188 -7.82 14.12 6.73
CA PRO A 188 -8.75 15.03 7.41
C PRO A 188 -8.05 16.11 8.22
N ALA A 189 -6.81 15.87 8.66
CA ALA A 189 -6.04 16.71 9.56
C ALA A 189 -4.96 17.54 8.85
N ASN A 190 -5.24 18.09 7.67
CA ASN A 190 -4.33 18.99 6.93
C ASN A 190 -2.98 18.43 6.49
N GLY A 191 -3.00 17.30 5.77
CA GLY A 191 -2.06 17.29 4.65
C GLY A 191 -0.77 16.52 4.74
N TYR A 192 -0.41 15.79 5.78
CA TYR A 192 0.88 15.07 5.85
C TYR A 192 0.79 13.58 5.51
N ALA A 193 -0.12 13.05 4.84
CA ALA A 193 -0.06 11.63 4.47
C ALA A 193 0.14 11.46 2.97
N ASP A 194 1.22 10.75 2.63
CA ASP A 194 1.50 10.27 1.29
C ASP A 194 0.68 9.00 1.06
N PHE A 195 -0.41 9.10 0.29
CA PHE A 195 -1.25 7.95 -0.05
C PHE A 195 -0.96 7.45 -1.45
N MET A 196 -1.02 6.12 -1.62
CA MET A 196 -1.10 5.50 -2.93
C MET A 196 -2.55 5.51 -3.40
N GLN A 197 -2.79 5.96 -4.63
CA GLN A 197 -4.06 5.84 -5.32
C GLN A 197 -4.07 4.57 -6.18
N MET A 198 -5.17 3.83 -6.15
CA MET A 198 -5.36 2.62 -6.94
C MET A 198 -6.80 2.50 -7.43
N ASP A 199 -7.06 1.58 -8.34
CA ASP A 199 -8.40 1.24 -8.83
C ASP A 199 -8.91 -0.13 -8.32
N ALA A 200 -8.13 -0.84 -7.50
CA ALA A 200 -8.59 -2.01 -6.77
C ALA A 200 -9.73 -1.62 -5.82
N ALA A 201 -10.91 -2.18 -6.00
CA ALA A 201 -12.12 -1.77 -5.29
C ALA A 201 -12.02 -2.00 -3.77
N ILE A 202 -12.23 -0.94 -2.99
CA ILE A 202 -12.32 -0.98 -1.53
C ILE A 202 -13.75 -0.67 -1.10
N ASN A 203 -14.31 -1.54 -0.27
CA ASN A 203 -15.64 -1.41 0.32
C ASN A 203 -15.54 -1.40 1.85
N ALA A 204 -16.65 -1.08 2.52
CA ALA A 204 -16.74 -1.16 3.97
C ALA A 204 -16.35 -2.56 4.47
N GLY A 205 -15.39 -2.63 5.40
CA GLY A 205 -14.79 -3.88 5.91
C GLY A 205 -13.43 -4.21 5.33
N ASN A 206 -13.02 -3.69 4.16
CA ASN A 206 -11.65 -3.86 3.63
C ASN A 206 -10.64 -2.89 4.26
N SER A 207 -11.10 -1.80 4.89
CA SER A 207 -10.26 -0.83 5.59
C SER A 207 -9.40 -1.52 6.64
N GLY A 208 -8.12 -1.20 6.69
CA GLY A 208 -7.12 -1.83 7.55
C GLY A 208 -6.56 -3.14 7.00
N GLY A 209 -7.12 -3.68 5.91
CA GLY A 209 -6.62 -4.86 5.22
C GLY A 209 -5.37 -4.60 4.39
N ALA A 210 -4.78 -5.67 3.86
CA ALA A 210 -3.54 -5.60 3.11
C ALA A 210 -3.76 -5.19 1.66
N LEU A 211 -2.87 -4.33 1.14
CA LEU A 211 -2.58 -4.20 -0.28
C LEU A 211 -1.27 -4.94 -0.55
N ILE A 212 -1.29 -5.92 -1.44
CA ILE A 212 -0.12 -6.72 -1.80
C ILE A 212 0.19 -6.60 -3.29
N ASN A 213 1.43 -6.85 -3.67
CA ASN A 213 1.82 -6.99 -5.07
C ASN A 213 1.51 -8.40 -5.63
N SER A 214 1.81 -8.62 -6.90
CA SER A 214 1.62 -9.90 -7.60
C SER A 214 2.42 -11.07 -7.02
N ASN A 215 3.43 -10.81 -6.16
CA ASN A 215 4.23 -11.81 -5.46
C ASN A 215 3.72 -12.13 -4.05
N GLY A 216 2.73 -11.39 -3.55
CA GLY A 216 2.18 -11.56 -2.20
C GLY A 216 2.89 -10.75 -1.12
N VAL A 217 3.75 -9.81 -1.50
CA VAL A 217 4.45 -8.92 -0.57
C VAL A 217 3.60 -7.70 -0.28
N LEU A 218 3.54 -7.29 0.98
CA LEU A 218 2.80 -6.11 1.44
C LEU A 218 3.35 -4.83 0.81
N VAL A 219 2.51 -4.04 0.15
CA VAL A 219 2.85 -2.73 -0.43
C VAL A 219 2.11 -1.59 0.25
N GLY A 220 1.04 -1.88 1.00
CA GLY A 220 0.30 -0.85 1.74
C GLY A 220 -0.85 -1.39 2.58
N ILE A 221 -1.50 -0.49 3.30
CA ILE A 221 -2.71 -0.75 4.10
C ILE A 221 -3.88 -0.03 3.47
N ASN A 222 -4.93 -0.77 3.11
CA ASN A 222 -6.14 -0.24 2.48
C ASN A 222 -6.87 0.74 3.39
N THR A 223 -7.34 1.88 2.87
CA THR A 223 -8.18 2.81 3.63
C THR A 223 -9.36 3.33 2.81
N ALA A 224 -10.54 3.38 3.44
CA ALA A 224 -11.75 3.97 2.86
C ALA A 224 -12.08 5.34 3.48
N ALA A 225 -11.19 5.93 4.28
CA ALA A 225 -11.45 7.19 5.00
C ALA A 225 -11.87 8.33 4.07
N PHE A 226 -11.32 8.38 2.85
CA PHE A 226 -11.57 9.48 1.90
C PHE A 226 -12.90 9.42 1.19
N GLN A 227 -13.46 8.23 0.98
CA GLN A 227 -14.77 8.08 0.35
C GLN A 227 -15.89 8.63 1.24
N ARG A 228 -15.75 8.51 2.56
CA ARG A 228 -16.74 9.00 3.53
C ARG A 228 -16.85 10.52 3.58
N GLN A 229 -15.78 11.26 3.28
CA GLN A 229 -15.77 12.72 3.41
C GLN A 229 -16.43 13.46 2.24
N ARG A 230 -16.50 12.89 1.05
CA ARG A 230 -16.94 13.61 -0.14
C ARG A 230 -18.41 13.42 -0.51
N ASN A 231 -19.15 12.54 0.13
CA ASN A 231 -20.54 12.22 -0.20
C ASN A 231 -20.80 12.03 -1.72
N GLN A 232 -19.76 11.65 -2.47
CA GLN A 232 -19.82 11.41 -3.90
C GLN A 232 -19.45 9.96 -4.16
N ASP A 233 -20.27 9.23 -4.89
CA ASP A 233 -19.95 7.90 -5.43
C ASP A 233 -18.87 8.03 -6.52
N ILE A 234 -17.63 8.30 -6.11
CA ILE A 234 -16.48 8.31 -7.00
C ILE A 234 -16.05 6.86 -7.19
N GLN A 235 -16.34 6.30 -8.36
CA GLN A 235 -15.90 4.96 -8.71
C GLN A 235 -14.48 4.96 -9.24
N GLY A 236 -13.70 3.89 -8.94
CA GLY A 236 -12.37 3.68 -9.47
C GLY A 236 -11.24 4.51 -8.83
N ILE A 237 -11.51 5.19 -7.72
CA ILE A 237 -10.49 5.92 -6.96
C ILE A 237 -10.50 5.44 -5.52
N PHE A 238 -9.46 4.67 -5.16
CA PHE A 238 -9.27 4.12 -3.83
C PHE A 238 -7.86 4.44 -3.34
N PHE A 239 -7.64 4.33 -2.03
CA PHE A 239 -6.38 4.71 -1.41
C PHE A 239 -5.84 3.64 -0.49
N ALA A 240 -4.51 3.64 -0.35
CA ALA A 240 -3.79 2.85 0.64
C ALA A 240 -2.65 3.66 1.24
N VAL A 241 -2.37 3.43 2.51
CA VAL A 241 -1.16 3.94 3.18
C VAL A 241 0.02 3.11 2.72
N PRO A 242 1.08 3.68 2.10
CA PRO A 242 2.25 2.93 1.66
C PRO A 242 2.92 2.16 2.81
N TYR A 243 3.42 0.95 2.51
CA TYR A 243 4.06 0.09 3.53
C TYR A 243 5.21 0.80 4.25
N ARG A 244 6.04 1.58 3.56
CA ARG A 244 7.16 2.32 4.17
C ARG A 244 6.65 3.27 5.27
N LEU A 245 5.61 4.06 4.98
CA LEU A 245 4.98 4.94 5.96
C LEU A 245 4.32 4.14 7.09
N ALA A 246 3.57 3.09 6.74
CA ALA A 246 2.88 2.24 7.70
C ALA A 246 3.85 1.53 8.68
N SER A 247 5.00 1.07 8.19
CA SER A 247 6.05 0.45 9.01
C SER A 247 6.70 1.44 9.97
N ASN A 248 6.98 2.67 9.53
CA ASN A 248 7.53 3.73 10.39
C ASN A 248 6.54 4.12 11.49
N VAL A 249 5.26 4.28 11.14
CA VAL A 249 4.20 4.57 12.11
C VAL A 249 4.04 3.42 13.10
N LEU A 250 4.02 2.17 12.64
CA LEU A 250 3.96 0.97 13.48
C LEU A 250 5.06 0.98 14.55
N GLN A 251 6.31 1.23 14.15
CA GLN A 251 7.44 1.28 15.09
C GLN A 251 7.28 2.39 16.13
N LYS A 252 6.89 3.61 15.71
CA LYS A 252 6.68 4.74 16.63
C LYS A 252 5.53 4.46 17.59
N LEU A 253 4.44 3.85 17.14
CA LEU A 253 3.30 3.49 17.98
C LEU A 253 3.66 2.40 18.99
N ILE A 254 4.46 1.39 18.62
CA ILE A 254 4.93 0.35 19.54
C ILE A 254 5.86 0.96 20.60
N GLN A 255 6.76 1.87 20.22
CA GLN A 255 7.76 2.44 21.12
C GLN A 255 7.20 3.49 22.07
N HIS A 256 6.28 4.32 21.59
CA HIS A 256 5.83 5.53 22.30
C HIS A 256 4.32 5.61 22.54
N GLY A 257 3.52 4.68 22.01
CA GLY A 257 2.06 4.73 22.05
C GLY A 257 1.44 5.82 21.16
N ARG A 258 2.27 6.68 20.55
CA ARG A 258 1.85 7.78 19.67
C ARG A 258 2.93 8.11 18.66
N VAL A 259 2.55 8.80 17.59
CA VAL A 259 3.51 9.31 16.59
C VAL A 259 3.89 10.73 16.95
N ILE A 260 5.14 10.92 17.34
CA ILE A 260 5.71 12.25 17.59
C ILE A 260 6.18 12.81 16.26
N ARG A 261 5.73 14.02 15.92
CA ARG A 261 6.10 14.73 14.68
C ARG A 261 6.60 16.12 14.99
N GLY A 262 7.59 16.54 14.22
CA GLY A 262 8.03 17.93 14.20
C GLY A 262 6.97 18.83 13.55
N TYR A 263 6.85 20.05 14.08
CA TYR A 263 5.94 21.07 13.64
C TYR A 263 6.65 22.39 13.40
N LEU A 264 6.37 23.01 12.25
CA LEU A 264 6.93 24.29 11.84
C LEU A 264 5.89 25.43 11.87
N GLY A 265 4.64 25.15 11.48
CA GLY A 265 3.54 26.12 11.46
C GLY A 265 3.53 27.04 10.26
N VAL A 266 3.78 26.50 9.05
CA VAL A 266 3.68 27.21 7.78
C VAL A 266 2.79 26.47 6.81
N SER A 267 2.14 27.24 5.91
CA SER A 267 1.58 26.74 4.67
C SER A 267 2.45 27.21 3.51
N GLY A 268 2.61 26.38 2.48
CA GLY A 268 3.47 26.73 1.35
C GLY A 268 3.05 26.09 0.05
N ASP A 269 3.36 26.78 -1.05
CA ASP A 269 3.06 26.39 -2.41
C ASP A 269 4.36 26.10 -3.19
N PRO A 270 4.37 25.12 -4.11
CA PRO A 270 5.56 24.83 -4.89
C PRO A 270 5.89 25.98 -5.84
N VAL A 271 7.15 26.40 -5.88
CA VAL A 271 7.67 27.34 -6.87
C VAL A 271 8.49 26.56 -7.88
N VAL A 272 8.03 26.57 -9.14
CA VAL A 272 8.77 25.98 -10.26
C VAL A 272 9.57 27.06 -11.00
N ASN A 273 10.77 26.71 -11.44
CA ASN A 273 11.61 27.65 -12.19
C ASN A 273 10.96 27.95 -13.58
N PRO A 274 10.57 29.21 -13.87
CA PRO A 274 9.98 29.55 -15.16
C PRO A 274 10.98 29.50 -16.34
N ALA A 275 12.28 29.37 -16.08
CA ALA A 275 13.32 29.32 -17.09
C ALA A 275 13.59 27.92 -17.67
N GLY A 276 12.80 26.92 -17.30
CA GLY A 276 12.82 25.62 -17.96
C GLY A 276 12.28 25.74 -19.38
N ASP A 277 13.16 25.58 -20.37
CA ASP A 277 12.86 25.56 -21.80
C ASP A 277 11.57 24.82 -22.09
N LEU A 278 10.66 25.44 -22.84
CA LEU A 278 9.36 24.90 -23.30
C LEU A 278 9.52 23.67 -24.23
N MET A 279 10.72 23.15 -24.39
CA MET A 279 11.02 21.97 -25.18
C MET A 279 11.55 20.82 -24.31
N ILE A 280 10.66 19.85 -24.05
CA ILE A 280 11.01 18.46 -23.68
C ILE A 280 11.70 18.30 -22.30
N SER A 281 11.02 18.67 -21.21
CA SER A 281 11.34 18.07 -19.92
C SER A 281 10.05 17.83 -19.11
N THR A 282 9.70 16.58 -18.90
CA THR A 282 8.58 16.12 -18.06
C THR A 282 8.86 16.30 -16.57
N ALA A 283 10.03 16.81 -16.18
CA ALA A 283 10.38 17.11 -14.80
C ALA A 283 10.44 18.62 -14.59
N GLN A 284 9.38 19.19 -14.02
CA GLN A 284 9.42 20.55 -13.48
C GLN A 284 10.38 20.53 -12.27
N THR A 285 11.56 21.15 -12.41
CA THR A 285 12.51 21.26 -11.30
C THR A 285 11.93 22.24 -10.28
N LEU A 286 11.65 21.77 -9.06
CA LEU A 286 11.23 22.62 -7.97
C LEU A 286 12.34 23.63 -7.65
N PHE A 287 12.00 24.92 -7.59
CA PHE A 287 12.92 25.98 -7.16
C PHE A 287 12.89 26.16 -5.64
N GLY A 288 11.77 25.82 -4.99
CA GLY A 288 11.57 25.93 -3.55
C GLY A 288 10.10 25.87 -3.19
N VAL A 289 9.81 26.06 -1.90
CA VAL A 289 8.46 26.15 -1.34
C VAL A 289 8.22 27.59 -0.87
N LYS A 290 7.33 28.32 -1.54
CA LYS A 290 6.93 29.68 -1.14
C LYS A 290 5.99 29.61 0.05
N ILE A 291 6.35 30.26 1.14
CA ILE A 291 5.53 30.37 2.34
C ILE A 291 4.33 31.27 2.03
N SER A 292 3.13 30.69 2.07
CA SER A 292 1.86 31.41 1.81
C SER A 292 1.14 31.84 3.07
N ALA A 293 1.35 31.14 4.21
CA ALA A 293 0.83 31.53 5.51
C ALA A 293 1.75 31.02 6.63
N ILE A 294 1.75 31.74 7.75
CA ILE A 294 2.47 31.39 8.99
C ILE A 294 1.48 31.45 10.14
N GLU A 295 1.42 30.39 10.93
CA GLU A 295 0.58 30.35 12.12
C GLU A 295 1.16 31.26 13.23
N PRO A 296 0.33 32.05 13.91
CA PRO A 296 0.81 32.86 15.03
C PRO A 296 1.43 32.00 16.14
N LEU A 297 2.52 32.46 16.72
CA LEU A 297 3.25 31.78 17.80
C LEU A 297 3.85 30.41 17.40
N SER A 298 3.84 30.06 16.13
CA SER A 298 4.50 28.88 15.60
C SER A 298 6.03 28.98 15.67
N PRO A 299 6.78 27.87 15.58
CA PRO A 299 8.22 27.88 15.41
C PRO A 299 8.71 28.79 14.29
N ALA A 300 8.03 28.78 13.15
CA ALA A 300 8.32 29.64 12.01
C ALA A 300 8.19 31.14 12.35
N ALA A 301 7.09 31.54 12.99
CA ALA A 301 6.85 32.92 13.40
C ALA A 301 7.89 33.39 14.41
N ILE A 302 8.24 32.54 15.39
CA ILE A 302 9.24 32.86 16.43
C ILE A 302 10.63 33.00 15.84
N ALA A 303 10.96 32.19 14.85
CA ALA A 303 12.27 32.23 14.16
C ALA A 303 12.40 33.39 13.18
N GLY A 304 11.32 34.10 12.84
CA GLY A 304 11.35 35.22 11.92
C GLY A 304 11.26 34.84 10.44
N LEU A 305 10.67 33.68 10.14
CA LEU A 305 10.21 33.39 8.78
C LEU A 305 9.06 34.33 8.42
N GLU A 306 8.95 34.72 7.16
CA GLU A 306 7.94 35.65 6.67
C GLU A 306 7.14 35.05 5.50
N VAL A 307 5.89 35.50 5.37
CA VAL A 307 5.07 35.16 4.20
C VAL A 307 5.73 35.75 2.95
N GLY A 308 5.94 34.92 1.95
CA GLY A 308 6.64 35.27 0.73
C GLY A 308 8.05 34.70 0.64
N ASP A 309 8.67 34.26 1.74
CA ASP A 309 9.93 33.53 1.72
C ASP A 309 9.83 32.30 0.84
N ILE A 310 10.89 31.99 0.09
CA ILE A 310 11.01 30.75 -0.69
C ILE A 310 11.99 29.84 0.03
N LEU A 311 11.48 28.81 0.69
CA LEU A 311 12.31 27.79 1.36
C LEU A 311 12.93 26.89 0.32
N GLN A 312 14.27 26.88 0.25
CA GLN A 312 15.06 26.15 -0.74
C GLN A 312 15.76 24.92 -0.16
N GLN A 313 16.27 25.03 1.08
CA GLN A 313 17.01 23.96 1.74
C GLN A 313 16.64 23.85 3.23
N ILE A 314 16.74 22.64 3.77
CA ILE A 314 16.67 22.33 5.19
C ILE A 314 17.95 21.58 5.56
N ASN A 315 18.74 22.08 6.52
CA ASN A 315 20.04 21.54 6.92
C ASN A 315 21.01 21.31 5.74
N GLY A 316 20.96 22.16 4.70
CA GLY A 316 21.77 22.04 3.49
C GLY A 316 21.24 21.03 2.47
N GLU A 317 20.16 20.31 2.76
CA GLU A 317 19.49 19.41 1.84
C GLU A 317 18.50 20.19 0.97
N THR A 318 18.68 20.12 -0.36
CA THR A 318 17.83 20.84 -1.32
C THR A 318 16.47 20.17 -1.44
N LEU A 319 15.42 20.98 -1.36
CA LEU A 319 14.05 20.48 -1.44
C LEU A 319 13.71 20.05 -2.87
N THR A 320 13.18 18.85 -3.02
CA THR A 320 12.75 18.28 -4.30
C THR A 320 11.24 18.38 -4.52
N SER A 321 10.48 18.56 -3.43
CA SER A 321 9.03 18.71 -3.44
C SER A 321 8.55 19.36 -2.13
N VAL A 322 7.30 19.84 -2.11
CA VAL A 322 6.64 20.27 -0.86
C VAL A 322 6.58 19.11 0.14
N HIS A 323 6.36 17.90 -0.37
CA HIS A 323 6.35 16.67 0.44
C HIS A 323 7.69 16.42 1.10
N HIS A 324 8.78 16.56 0.37
CA HIS A 324 10.12 16.39 0.92
C HIS A 324 10.38 17.38 2.08
N ALA A 325 9.91 18.62 1.97
CA ALA A 325 10.00 19.59 3.06
C ALA A 325 9.17 19.15 4.29
N LEU A 326 7.95 18.67 4.05
CA LEU A 326 7.07 18.17 5.12
C LEU A 326 7.66 16.93 5.81
N ASP A 327 8.25 15.99 5.05
CA ASP A 327 8.90 14.80 5.59
C ASP A 327 10.08 15.19 6.50
N LEU A 328 10.97 16.05 6.02
CA LEU A 328 12.13 16.52 6.80
C LEU A 328 11.73 17.19 8.10
N ILE A 329 10.67 18.02 8.07
CA ILE A 329 10.16 18.70 9.27
C ILE A 329 9.50 17.70 10.23
N ALA A 330 8.63 16.82 9.73
CA ALA A 330 7.88 15.87 10.55
C ALA A 330 8.75 14.74 11.15
N GLU A 331 9.84 14.36 10.46
CA GLU A 331 10.78 13.38 10.99
C GLU A 331 11.76 13.98 12.00
N THR A 332 11.86 15.31 12.05
CA THR A 332 12.74 16.01 13.02
C THR A 332 12.14 15.94 14.42
N PRO A 333 12.87 15.42 15.42
CA PRO A 333 12.40 15.43 16.80
C PRO A 333 12.11 16.85 17.30
N PRO A 334 11.08 17.05 18.15
CA PRO A 334 10.85 18.32 18.83
C PRO A 334 12.12 18.80 19.56
N ASP A 335 12.24 20.12 19.75
CA ASP A 335 13.37 20.82 20.37
C ASP A 335 14.69 20.73 19.57
N THR A 336 14.65 20.18 18.35
CA THR A 336 15.79 20.19 17.42
C THR A 336 15.78 21.47 16.58
N THR A 337 16.96 22.04 16.37
CA THR A 337 17.13 23.23 15.51
C THR A 337 17.40 22.80 14.07
N LEU A 338 16.55 23.23 13.13
CA LEU A 338 16.77 23.12 11.69
C LEU A 338 17.35 24.40 11.13
N GLN A 339 18.34 24.29 10.23
CA GLN A 339 18.86 25.41 9.47
C GLN A 339 18.05 25.52 8.17
N MET A 340 17.21 26.55 8.06
CA MET A 340 16.39 26.79 6.89
C MET A 340 17.01 27.84 5.99
N SER A 341 17.33 27.45 4.75
CA SER A 341 17.82 28.38 3.73
C SER A 341 16.62 28.88 2.94
N VAL A 342 16.34 30.18 3.05
CA VAL A 342 15.22 30.86 2.37
C VAL A 342 15.73 31.96 1.47
N GLU A 343 15.04 32.21 0.37
CA GLU A 343 15.22 33.40 -0.45
C GLU A 343 14.16 34.43 -0.06
N ARG A 344 14.61 35.62 0.33
CA ARG A 344 13.81 36.81 0.67
C ARG A 344 14.35 38.00 -0.08
N ASP A 345 13.55 38.69 -0.90
CA ASP A 345 13.94 39.85 -1.71
C ASP A 345 15.23 39.63 -2.53
N GLY A 346 15.37 38.46 -3.13
CA GLY A 346 16.53 38.06 -3.94
C GLY A 346 17.82 37.80 -3.15
N LYS A 347 17.76 37.69 -1.81
CA LYS A 347 18.88 37.35 -0.94
C LYS A 347 18.62 36.00 -0.26
N THR A 348 19.65 35.16 -0.23
CA THR A 348 19.59 33.92 0.53
C THR A 348 19.90 34.20 2.00
N LEU A 349 19.00 33.79 2.88
CA LEU A 349 19.12 33.89 4.33
C LEU A 349 19.11 32.49 4.93
N THR A 350 19.90 32.26 5.97
CA THR A 350 19.85 31.03 6.77
C THR A 350 19.24 31.34 8.12
N ILE A 351 18.08 30.75 8.39
CA ILE A 351 17.29 31.03 9.60
C ILE A 351 17.27 29.77 10.46
N PRO A 352 17.80 29.78 11.68
CA PRO A 352 17.66 28.67 12.61
C PRO A 352 16.27 28.61 13.18
N VAL A 353 15.60 27.47 13.07
CA VAL A 353 14.23 27.27 13.57
C VAL A 353 14.22 26.09 14.52
N VAL A 354 13.76 26.29 15.75
CA VAL A 354 13.55 25.24 16.74
C VAL A 354 12.20 24.58 16.49
N ILE A 355 12.21 23.32 16.09
CA ILE A 355 10.99 22.55 15.81
C ILE A 355 10.28 22.24 17.13
N ARG A 356 8.94 22.30 17.14
CA ARG A 356 8.10 21.85 18.26
C ARG A 356 7.36 20.58 17.90
N GLU A 357 6.72 19.97 18.88
CA GLU A 357 5.81 18.87 18.63
C GLU A 357 4.52 19.35 17.97
N LEU A 358 4.04 18.61 16.99
CA LEU A 358 2.70 18.79 16.41
C LEU A 358 1.68 18.21 17.40
N ASN A 359 0.86 19.09 17.99
CA ASN A 359 -0.19 18.75 18.96
C ASN A 359 -1.53 18.45 18.29
#